data_be7d703c2f8d171812c4d0ae5d8658d4
#
_entry.id   be7d703c2f8d171812c4d0ae5d8658d4
#
_cell.length_a   1.000
_cell.length_b   1.000
_cell.length_c   1.000
_cell.angle_alpha   90.00
_cell.angle_beta   90.00
_cell.angle_gamma   90.00
#
_symmetry.space_group_name_H-M   'P 1'
#
loop_
_entity.id
_entity.type
_entity.pdbx_description
1 polymer ?
#
loop_
_entity_poly.entity_id
_entity_poly.type
_entity_poly.pdbx_seq_one_letter_code
_entity_poly.pdbx_strand_id
1 'polypeptide(L)'
;MLEIIIGNLCSLLGMGLDSYSSTKKTKKEILFIQNISLFVYGTGSIFLKGYSASAQNYVGIIRNVVATNEKSPKWAHWFLIALGVVMGLIFNNLGFVGLLPIIANLEYSIAIFTIKDNDKLLKICFLINVLLFAIFCLFIYNFVGVITNSIVIISCLINIIKKES
;
A
#
# COMPACT_ATOMS: atom_id res chain seq x y z
N MET A 1 23.72 -8.52 -0.21
CA MET A 1 23.88 -7.23 0.47
C MET A 1 23.47 -6.05 -0.43
N LEU A 2 23.94 -5.95 -1.67
CA LEU A 2 23.58 -4.86 -2.61
C LEU A 2 22.06 -4.78 -2.86
N GLU A 3 21.39 -5.91 -3.06
CA GLU A 3 19.94 -5.98 -3.27
C GLU A 3 19.13 -5.37 -2.09
N ILE A 4 19.57 -5.64 -0.86
CA ILE A 4 18.93 -5.07 0.35
C ILE A 4 19.14 -3.55 0.38
N ILE A 5 20.32 -3.07 0.04
CA ILE A 5 20.60 -1.62 0.00
C ILE A 5 19.72 -0.95 -1.06
N ILE A 6 19.66 -1.49 -2.27
CA ILE A 6 18.84 -0.95 -3.36
C ILE A 6 17.35 -0.95 -2.97
N GLY A 7 16.85 -2.06 -2.43
CA GLY A 7 15.46 -2.16 -2.00
C GLY A 7 15.09 -1.16 -0.90
N ASN A 8 15.96 -0.95 0.08
CA ASN A 8 15.76 0.07 1.12
C ASN A 8 15.86 1.50 0.57
N LEU A 9 16.76 1.77 -0.38
CA LEU A 9 16.83 3.06 -1.07
C LEU A 9 15.56 3.36 -1.87
N CYS A 10 15.02 2.36 -2.58
CA CYS A 10 13.72 2.49 -3.25
C CYS A 10 12.62 2.81 -2.23
N SER A 11 12.61 2.15 -1.08
CA SER A 11 11.62 2.43 -0.02
C SER A 11 11.74 3.86 0.51
N LEU A 12 12.96 4.37 0.68
CA LEU A 12 13.21 5.75 1.10
C LEU A 12 12.71 6.76 0.06
N LEU A 13 12.98 6.51 -1.22
CA LEU A 13 12.50 7.36 -2.32
C LEU A 13 10.97 7.33 -2.43
N GLY A 14 10.37 6.13 -2.31
CA GLY A 14 8.91 5.98 -2.30
C GLY A 14 8.25 6.75 -1.16
N MET A 15 8.82 6.69 0.05
CA MET A 15 8.38 7.47 1.20
C MET A 15 8.45 8.98 0.94
N GLY A 16 9.53 9.47 0.34
CA GLY A 16 9.67 10.88 -0.03
C GLY A 16 8.58 11.31 -1.04
N LEU A 17 8.29 10.47 -2.04
CA LEU A 17 7.22 10.70 -3.01
C LEU A 17 5.83 10.71 -2.36
N ASP A 18 5.54 9.78 -1.44
CA ASP A 18 4.27 9.75 -0.72
C ASP A 18 4.10 10.97 0.18
N SER A 19 5.17 11.38 0.86
CA SER A 19 5.18 12.62 1.64
C SER A 19 4.93 13.84 0.75
N TYR A 20 5.53 13.88 -0.43
CA TYR A 20 5.27 14.94 -1.41
C TYR A 20 3.85 14.89 -1.97
N SER A 21 3.28 13.71 -2.19
CA SER A 21 1.90 13.56 -2.65
C SER A 21 0.90 14.16 -1.66
N SER A 22 1.17 14.04 -0.36
CA SER A 22 0.30 14.58 0.70
C SER A 22 0.21 16.12 0.70
N THR A 23 1.14 16.81 0.05
CA THR A 23 1.10 18.28 -0.10
C THR A 23 0.20 18.73 -1.25
N LYS A 24 -0.26 17.83 -2.10
CA LYS A 24 -1.09 18.15 -3.26
C LYS A 24 -2.54 18.35 -2.88
N LYS A 25 -3.24 19.20 -3.66
CA LYS A 25 -4.63 19.60 -3.37
C LYS A 25 -5.66 18.79 -4.16
N THR A 26 -5.28 18.29 -5.34
CA THR A 26 -6.21 17.58 -6.21
C THR A 26 -5.98 16.06 -6.15
N LYS A 27 -7.08 15.29 -6.14
CA LYS A 27 -7.03 13.82 -6.19
C LYS A 27 -6.16 13.31 -7.35
N LYS A 28 -6.25 13.95 -8.51
CA LYS A 28 -5.49 13.56 -9.71
C LYS A 28 -3.98 13.69 -9.51
N GLU A 29 -3.53 14.82 -8.94
CA GLU A 29 -2.10 15.02 -8.64
C GLU A 29 -1.60 14.05 -7.56
N ILE A 30 -2.40 13.86 -6.50
CA ILE A 30 -2.08 12.91 -5.42
C ILE A 30 -1.85 11.52 -6.01
N LEU A 31 -2.83 10.99 -6.77
CA LEU A 31 -2.78 9.66 -7.34
C LEU A 31 -1.67 9.51 -8.39
N PHE A 32 -1.37 10.57 -9.14
CA PHE A 32 -0.26 10.57 -10.10
C PHE A 32 1.10 10.35 -9.39
N ILE A 33 1.36 11.10 -8.32
CA ILE A 33 2.61 10.98 -7.57
C ILE A 33 2.66 9.63 -6.84
N GLN A 34 1.53 9.18 -6.26
CA GLN A 34 1.44 7.85 -5.66
C GLN A 34 1.68 6.73 -6.66
N ASN A 35 1.34 6.88 -7.94
CA ASN A 35 1.68 5.87 -8.94
C ASN A 35 3.18 5.77 -9.17
N ILE A 36 3.91 6.91 -9.13
CA ILE A 36 5.37 6.90 -9.20
C ILE A 36 5.95 6.22 -7.94
N SER A 37 5.41 6.57 -6.78
CA SER A 37 5.80 5.95 -5.50
C SER A 37 5.56 4.43 -5.51
N LEU A 38 4.39 3.96 -5.94
CA LEU A 38 4.06 2.53 -6.06
C LEU A 38 4.98 1.81 -7.05
N PHE A 39 5.36 2.46 -8.15
CA PHE A 39 6.34 1.89 -9.09
C PHE A 39 7.71 1.71 -8.41
N VAL A 40 8.16 2.70 -7.66
CA VAL A 40 9.43 2.64 -6.92
C VAL A 40 9.39 1.59 -5.82
N TYR A 41 8.30 1.51 -5.04
CA TYR A 41 8.11 0.46 -4.03
C TYR A 41 8.04 -0.94 -4.65
N GLY A 42 7.31 -1.09 -5.76
CA GLY A 42 7.22 -2.35 -6.50
C GLY A 42 8.59 -2.83 -6.95
N THR A 43 9.38 -1.94 -7.52
CA THR A 43 10.77 -2.22 -7.94
C THR A 43 11.65 -2.57 -6.73
N GLY A 44 11.59 -1.80 -5.65
CA GLY A 44 12.30 -2.08 -4.41
C GLY A 44 11.96 -3.46 -3.83
N SER A 45 10.68 -3.82 -3.86
CA SER A 45 10.21 -5.14 -3.39
C SER A 45 10.77 -6.30 -4.22
N ILE A 46 11.02 -6.11 -5.53
CA ILE A 46 11.70 -7.12 -6.36
C ILE A 46 13.10 -7.38 -5.83
N PHE A 47 13.89 -6.33 -5.58
CA PHE A 47 15.24 -6.48 -5.02
C PHE A 47 15.25 -7.13 -3.65
N LEU A 48 14.23 -6.90 -2.84
CA LEU A 48 14.04 -7.53 -1.52
C LEU A 48 13.39 -8.92 -1.61
N LYS A 49 13.15 -9.45 -2.82
CA LYS A 49 12.50 -10.75 -3.06
C LYS A 49 11.08 -10.84 -2.48
N GLY A 50 10.43 -9.70 -2.28
CA GLY A 50 9.04 -9.61 -1.84
C GLY A 50 8.09 -9.51 -3.04
N TYR A 51 8.04 -10.56 -3.88
CA TYR A 51 7.34 -10.49 -5.18
C TYR A 51 5.83 -10.32 -5.06
N SER A 52 5.20 -10.86 -4.01
CA SER A 52 3.78 -10.62 -3.74
C SER A 52 3.49 -9.13 -3.48
N ALA A 53 4.33 -8.45 -2.68
CA ALA A 53 4.20 -7.01 -2.45
C ALA A 53 4.47 -6.20 -3.72
N SER A 54 5.44 -6.62 -4.53
CA SER A 54 5.68 -6.00 -5.84
C SER A 54 4.44 -6.07 -6.73
N ALA A 55 3.82 -7.25 -6.86
CA ALA A 55 2.58 -7.44 -7.60
C ALA A 55 1.44 -6.54 -7.07
N GLN A 56 1.29 -6.43 -5.75
CA GLN A 56 0.30 -5.55 -5.12
C GLN A 56 0.53 -4.07 -5.48
N ASN A 57 1.77 -3.61 -5.49
CA ASN A 57 2.11 -2.24 -5.86
C ASN A 57 1.77 -1.94 -7.32
N TYR A 58 2.09 -2.84 -8.26
CA TYR A 58 1.77 -2.65 -9.66
C TYR A 58 0.27 -2.72 -9.96
N VAL A 59 -0.47 -3.61 -9.32
CA VAL A 59 -1.95 -3.61 -9.38
C VAL A 59 -2.51 -2.33 -8.77
N GLY A 60 -1.88 -1.81 -7.71
CA GLY A 60 -2.21 -0.52 -7.09
C GLY A 60 -2.11 0.66 -8.06
N ILE A 61 -1.13 0.66 -8.97
CA ILE A 61 -1.02 1.67 -10.03
C ILE A 61 -2.26 1.64 -10.94
N ILE A 62 -2.64 0.45 -11.41
CA ILE A 62 -3.82 0.28 -12.26
C ILE A 62 -5.09 0.73 -11.51
N ARG A 63 -5.23 0.33 -10.25
CA ARG A 63 -6.33 0.75 -9.38
C ARG A 63 -6.40 2.28 -9.26
N ASN A 64 -5.29 2.95 -9.04
CA ASN A 64 -5.25 4.40 -8.91
C ASN A 64 -5.62 5.10 -10.23
N VAL A 65 -5.18 4.58 -11.38
CA VAL A 65 -5.59 5.08 -12.70
C VAL A 65 -7.11 4.95 -12.89
N VAL A 66 -7.68 3.80 -12.54
CA VAL A 66 -9.14 3.60 -12.62
C VAL A 66 -9.88 4.51 -11.63
N ALA A 67 -9.33 4.72 -10.43
CA ALA A 67 -9.92 5.59 -9.42
C ALA A 67 -9.87 7.08 -9.74
N THR A 68 -9.04 7.52 -10.70
CA THR A 68 -9.09 8.91 -11.21
C THR A 68 -10.29 9.16 -12.10
N ASN A 69 -10.90 8.11 -12.63
CA ASN A 69 -12.10 8.21 -13.44
C ASN A 69 -13.35 7.98 -12.58
N GLU A 70 -14.05 9.07 -12.20
CA GLU A 70 -15.26 9.02 -11.37
C GLU A 70 -16.41 8.20 -11.99
N LYS A 71 -16.37 7.98 -13.31
CA LYS A 71 -17.34 7.16 -14.05
C LYS A 71 -16.96 5.69 -14.16
N SER A 72 -15.91 5.26 -13.45
CA SER A 72 -15.47 3.86 -13.50
C SER A 72 -16.57 2.93 -12.99
N PRO A 73 -16.88 1.86 -13.73
CA PRO A 73 -17.96 0.95 -13.35
C PRO A 73 -17.58 0.11 -12.12
N LYS A 74 -18.58 -0.21 -11.27
CA LYS A 74 -18.36 -1.00 -10.04
C LYS A 74 -17.69 -2.36 -10.29
N TRP A 75 -17.97 -2.99 -11.42
CA TRP A 75 -17.33 -4.27 -11.77
C TRP A 75 -15.81 -4.14 -11.92
N ALA A 76 -15.30 -2.98 -12.40
CA ALA A 76 -13.88 -2.75 -12.54
C ALA A 76 -13.17 -2.73 -11.16
N HIS A 77 -13.83 -2.24 -10.11
CA HIS A 77 -13.30 -2.26 -8.76
C HIS A 77 -13.13 -3.70 -8.25
N TRP A 78 -14.19 -4.52 -8.38
CA TRP A 78 -14.14 -5.93 -7.99
C TRP A 78 -13.15 -6.74 -8.81
N PHE A 79 -13.07 -6.46 -10.11
CA PHE A 79 -12.08 -7.07 -10.99
C PHE A 79 -10.64 -6.76 -10.52
N LEU A 80 -10.34 -5.51 -10.17
CA LEU A 80 -9.01 -5.12 -9.68
C LEU A 80 -8.67 -5.73 -8.32
N ILE A 81 -9.65 -5.87 -7.43
CA ILE A 81 -9.47 -6.59 -6.17
C ILE A 81 -9.10 -8.05 -6.45
N ALA A 82 -9.89 -8.73 -7.29
CA ALA A 82 -9.63 -10.11 -7.67
C ALA A 82 -8.27 -10.27 -8.37
N LEU A 83 -7.93 -9.35 -9.29
CA LEU A 83 -6.64 -9.32 -9.96
C LEU A 83 -5.49 -9.19 -8.95
N GLY A 84 -5.62 -8.30 -7.96
CA GLY A 84 -4.63 -8.14 -6.89
C GLY A 84 -4.41 -9.44 -6.12
N VAL A 85 -5.48 -10.11 -5.72
CA VAL A 85 -5.38 -11.41 -5.01
C VAL A 85 -4.71 -12.45 -5.88
N VAL A 86 -5.15 -12.62 -7.13
CA VAL A 86 -4.61 -13.62 -8.06
C VAL A 86 -3.13 -13.37 -8.33
N MET A 87 -2.76 -12.13 -8.69
CA MET A 87 -1.38 -11.77 -8.97
C MET A 87 -0.51 -11.91 -7.71
N GLY A 88 -1.02 -11.49 -6.56
CA GLY A 88 -0.31 -11.66 -5.29
C GLY A 88 -0.03 -13.15 -4.96
N LEU A 89 -1.00 -14.04 -5.20
CA LEU A 89 -0.82 -15.48 -4.97
C LEU A 89 0.14 -16.11 -5.99
N ILE A 90 0.04 -15.76 -7.27
CA ILE A 90 0.94 -16.28 -8.32
C ILE A 90 2.40 -15.91 -8.03
N PHE A 91 2.64 -14.67 -7.60
CA PHE A 91 3.99 -14.17 -7.28
C PHE A 91 4.40 -14.37 -5.82
N ASN A 92 3.61 -15.10 -5.03
CA ASN A 92 3.97 -15.38 -3.65
C ASN A 92 5.10 -16.39 -3.56
N ASN A 93 6.28 -15.92 -3.22
CA ASN A 93 7.50 -16.73 -3.03
C ASN A 93 7.90 -16.91 -1.54
N LEU A 94 7.13 -16.32 -0.60
CA LEU A 94 7.45 -16.30 0.82
C LEU A 94 6.41 -17.06 1.69
N GLY A 95 5.59 -17.90 1.08
CA GLY A 95 4.58 -18.69 1.78
C GLY A 95 3.62 -17.80 2.60
N PHE A 96 3.45 -18.10 3.89
CA PHE A 96 2.54 -17.35 4.76
C PHE A 96 2.92 -15.86 4.89
N VAL A 97 4.21 -15.53 4.90
CA VAL A 97 4.66 -14.14 4.96
C VAL A 97 4.23 -13.36 3.73
N GLY A 98 4.32 -13.97 2.56
CA GLY A 98 3.89 -13.35 1.31
C GLY A 98 2.38 -13.16 1.17
N LEU A 99 1.56 -13.75 2.04
CA LEU A 99 0.11 -13.47 2.11
C LEU A 99 -0.19 -12.13 2.81
N LEU A 100 0.71 -11.63 3.66
CA LEU A 100 0.48 -10.39 4.41
C LEU A 100 0.14 -9.20 3.51
N PRO A 101 0.91 -8.86 2.46
CA PRO A 101 0.57 -7.75 1.56
C PRO A 101 -0.69 -8.01 0.76
N ILE A 102 -1.03 -9.28 0.47
CA ILE A 102 -2.26 -9.64 -0.24
C ILE A 102 -3.48 -9.36 0.64
N ILE A 103 -3.45 -9.85 1.88
CA ILE A 103 -4.53 -9.64 2.86
C ILE A 103 -4.69 -8.15 3.17
N ALA A 104 -3.59 -7.44 3.37
CA ALA A 104 -3.58 -6.01 3.63
C ALA A 104 -4.28 -5.22 2.51
N ASN A 105 -3.89 -5.47 1.25
CA ASN A 105 -4.48 -4.77 0.12
C ASN A 105 -5.92 -5.22 -0.18
N LEU A 106 -6.25 -6.48 0.03
CA LEU A 106 -7.61 -6.98 -0.12
C LEU A 106 -8.56 -6.28 0.86
N GLU A 107 -8.23 -6.31 2.15
CA GLU A 107 -9.01 -5.71 3.22
C GLU A 107 -9.19 -4.20 2.98
N TYR A 108 -8.10 -3.47 2.75
CA TYR A 108 -8.15 -2.04 2.54
C TYR A 108 -8.86 -1.63 1.24
N SER A 109 -8.74 -2.40 0.17
CA SER A 109 -9.46 -2.14 -1.08
C SER A 109 -10.96 -2.34 -0.91
N ILE A 110 -11.39 -3.37 -0.19
CA ILE A 110 -12.80 -3.56 0.15
C ILE A 110 -13.30 -2.38 0.98
N ALA A 111 -12.54 -1.96 2.00
CA ALA A 111 -12.89 -0.84 2.86
C ALA A 111 -13.10 0.45 2.06
N ILE A 112 -12.17 0.81 1.17
CA ILE A 112 -12.26 2.02 0.33
C ILE A 112 -13.52 2.02 -0.55
N PHE A 113 -13.93 0.86 -1.06
CA PHE A 113 -15.07 0.78 -1.97
C PHE A 113 -16.41 0.63 -1.27
N THR A 114 -16.44 0.16 -0.02
CA THR A 114 -17.68 -0.13 0.73
C THR A 114 -17.98 0.90 1.81
N ILE A 115 -16.97 1.46 2.46
CA ILE A 115 -17.14 2.44 3.54
C ILE A 115 -17.23 3.84 2.92
N LYS A 116 -18.41 4.48 3.04
CA LYS A 116 -18.65 5.81 2.46
C LYS A 116 -18.56 6.92 3.49
N ASP A 117 -19.19 6.74 4.67
CA ASP A 117 -19.45 7.82 5.63
C ASP A 117 -18.89 7.54 7.03
N ASN A 118 -17.99 6.56 7.17
CA ASN A 118 -17.38 6.20 8.45
C ASN A 118 -15.86 6.33 8.40
N ASP A 119 -15.36 7.56 8.53
CA ASP A 119 -13.94 7.85 8.54
C ASP A 119 -13.17 7.08 9.61
N LYS A 120 -13.78 6.84 10.80
CA LYS A 120 -13.13 6.10 11.88
C LYS A 120 -12.87 4.66 11.47
N LEU A 121 -13.89 4.00 10.91
CA LEU A 121 -13.75 2.62 10.44
C LEU A 121 -12.73 2.53 9.32
N LEU A 122 -12.73 3.48 8.36
CA LEU A 122 -11.75 3.51 7.29
C LEU A 122 -10.31 3.68 7.82
N LYS A 123 -10.11 4.50 8.87
CA LYS A 123 -8.80 4.66 9.53
C LYS A 123 -8.36 3.39 10.24
N ILE A 124 -9.28 2.63 10.85
CA ILE A 124 -8.97 1.34 11.48
C ILE A 124 -8.52 0.33 10.40
N CYS A 125 -9.24 0.25 9.29
CA CYS A 125 -8.86 -0.60 8.17
C CYS A 125 -7.48 -0.21 7.61
N PHE A 126 -7.22 1.08 7.44
CA PHE A 126 -5.90 1.57 7.05
C PHE A 126 -4.80 1.21 8.05
N LEU A 127 -5.07 1.30 9.35
CA LEU A 127 -4.14 0.90 10.39
C LEU A 127 -3.79 -0.59 10.31
N ILE A 128 -4.79 -1.45 10.08
CA ILE A 128 -4.59 -2.90 9.88
C ILE A 128 -3.72 -3.15 8.64
N ASN A 129 -4.01 -2.48 7.54
CA ASN A 129 -3.22 -2.56 6.32
C ASN A 129 -1.74 -2.24 6.57
N VAL A 130 -1.47 -1.08 7.19
CA VAL A 130 -0.09 -0.63 7.47
C VAL A 130 0.63 -1.55 8.44
N LEU A 131 -0.08 -2.11 9.45
CA LEU A 131 0.48 -3.07 10.39
C LEU A 131 0.93 -4.36 9.68
N LEU A 132 0.10 -4.90 8.79
CA LEU A 132 0.44 -6.09 8.01
C LEU A 132 1.65 -5.84 7.09
N PHE A 133 1.73 -4.66 6.47
CA PHE A 133 2.90 -4.26 5.69
C PHE A 133 4.15 -4.07 6.56
N ALA A 134 4.03 -3.51 7.77
CA ALA A 134 5.16 -3.38 8.69
C ALA A 134 5.75 -4.75 9.05
N ILE A 135 4.89 -5.72 9.38
CA ILE A 135 5.30 -7.10 9.66
C ILE A 135 5.98 -7.70 8.43
N PHE A 136 5.38 -7.57 7.25
CA PHE A 136 5.99 -8.07 6.00
C PHE A 136 7.38 -7.48 5.76
N CYS A 137 7.55 -6.16 5.95
CA CYS A 137 8.81 -5.46 5.78
C CYS A 137 9.94 -6.02 6.68
N LEU A 138 9.62 -6.48 7.91
CA LEU A 138 10.59 -7.13 8.78
C LEU A 138 11.17 -8.41 8.15
N PHE A 139 10.32 -9.23 7.55
CA PHE A 139 10.72 -10.51 6.96
C PHE A 139 11.54 -10.37 5.67
N ILE A 140 11.38 -9.27 4.93
CA ILE A 140 12.14 -9.02 3.69
C ILE A 140 13.33 -8.08 3.91
N TYR A 141 13.71 -7.79 5.15
CA TYR A 141 14.82 -6.87 5.51
C TYR A 141 14.65 -5.45 4.94
N ASN A 142 13.41 -5.00 4.80
CA ASN A 142 13.07 -3.62 4.43
C ASN A 142 13.00 -2.74 5.68
N PHE A 143 14.14 -2.36 6.23
CA PHE A 143 14.22 -1.58 7.47
C PHE A 143 13.59 -0.19 7.34
N VAL A 144 13.75 0.45 6.18
CA VAL A 144 13.13 1.74 5.90
C VAL A 144 11.60 1.60 5.90
N GLY A 145 11.08 0.54 5.26
CA GLY A 145 9.65 0.24 5.26
C GLY A 145 9.10 0.01 6.68
N VAL A 146 9.85 -0.67 7.55
CA VAL A 146 9.46 -0.86 8.96
C VAL A 146 9.34 0.48 9.69
N ILE A 147 10.37 1.33 9.59
CA ILE A 147 10.37 2.66 10.25
C ILE A 147 9.21 3.51 9.74
N THR A 148 9.03 3.58 8.43
CA THR A 148 7.97 4.38 7.80
C THR A 148 6.58 3.92 8.25
N ASN A 149 6.30 2.62 8.17
CA ASN A 149 5.03 2.06 8.59
C ASN A 149 4.79 2.29 10.10
N SER A 150 5.83 2.18 10.93
CA SER A 150 5.73 2.46 12.37
C SER A 150 5.32 3.91 12.65
N ILE A 151 5.89 4.88 11.92
CA ILE A 151 5.50 6.29 12.02
C ILE A 151 4.03 6.48 11.63
N VAL A 152 3.59 5.84 10.54
CA VAL A 152 2.20 5.91 10.09
C VAL A 152 1.25 5.28 11.13
N ILE A 153 1.60 4.14 11.72
CA ILE A 153 0.82 3.48 12.78
C ILE A 153 0.62 4.44 13.95
N ILE A 154 1.70 5.03 14.47
CA ILE A 154 1.65 5.98 15.59
C ILE A 154 0.76 7.18 15.22
N SER A 155 0.93 7.75 14.03
CA SER A 155 0.14 8.89 13.55
C SER A 155 -1.35 8.55 13.45
N CYS A 156 -1.68 7.36 12.94
CA CYS A 156 -3.07 6.89 12.84
C CYS A 156 -3.70 6.71 14.24
N LEU A 157 -2.98 6.09 15.17
CA LEU A 157 -3.45 5.89 16.55
C LEU A 157 -3.75 7.23 17.25
N ILE A 158 -2.82 8.20 17.14
CA ILE A 158 -3.02 9.55 17.70
C ILE A 158 -4.28 10.21 17.10
N ASN A 159 -4.49 10.08 15.79
CA ASN A 159 -5.65 10.68 15.12
C ASN A 159 -6.98 9.99 15.46
N ILE A 160 -6.97 8.69 15.74
CA ILE A 160 -8.17 7.96 16.19
C ILE A 160 -8.55 8.41 17.61
N ILE A 161 -7.56 8.51 18.52
CA ILE A 161 -7.78 8.90 19.91
C ILE A 161 -8.21 10.38 20.02
N LYS A 162 -7.56 11.30 19.30
CA LYS A 162 -7.90 12.73 19.36
C LYS A 162 -9.29 13.07 18.83
N LYS A 163 -9.88 12.25 17.97
CA LYS A 163 -11.24 12.48 17.45
C LYS A 163 -12.33 11.97 18.43
N GLU A 164 -11.93 11.31 19.51
CA GLU A 164 -12.83 10.86 20.59
C GLU A 164 -12.87 11.86 21.79
N SER A 165 -11.97 12.83 21.81
CA SER A 165 -11.94 13.94 22.76
C SER A 165 -12.63 15.18 22.20
#